data_9c087d005d8cb7818f31fdab06a36c73
#
_entry.id   9c087d005d8cb7818f31fdab06a36c73
#
_cell.length_a   1.000
_cell.length_b   1.000
_cell.length_c   1.000
_cell.angle_alpha   90.00
_cell.angle_beta   90.00
_cell.angle_gamma   90.00
#
_symmetry.space_group_name_H-M   'P 1'
#
loop_
_entity.id
_entity.type
_entity.pdbx_description
1 polymer ?
#
loop_
_entity_poly.entity_id
_entity_poly.type
_entity_poly.pdbx_seq_one_letter_code
_entity_poly.pdbx_strand_id
1 'polypeptide(L)'
;TDVADRPEFADRRTTREIDGQRLTGWFTEDFTWSELSTLRARERLPQVRGASTRFDGRYPLVRLRDLLGMLAEAAPAPSGVPVRLVAEVKHATYFASIGLPLDELLAAELAPWAAAHPGRLVVEAFEQTVLGQLQQRGLPAEYVYLLEKAGSPADLVARYGRAALSYAGHLTTAGLARLRAAGIDGISVDTALLVKAAPKETDRPGSAWHSIGGGLAASDLVDRAHAAGLGVYTWTLRPENRFLPAPCRVGSTGAAHGDWHSWFGALMRTGLDGVFADHPDLALEVRAAL
;
A
#
# COMPACT_ATOMS: atom_id res chain seq x y z
N THR A 1 -3.20 -8.18 15.92
CA THR A 1 -2.73 -8.29 17.31
C THR A 1 -3.60 -9.27 18.12
N ASP A 2 -3.21 -9.51 19.36
CA ASP A 2 -3.92 -10.34 20.34
C ASP A 2 -4.97 -9.57 21.18
N VAL A 3 -5.31 -8.34 20.80
CA VAL A 3 -6.21 -7.46 21.58
C VAL A 3 -7.56 -8.10 21.88
N ALA A 4 -8.09 -8.91 20.97
CA ALA A 4 -9.38 -9.58 21.15
C ALA A 4 -9.39 -10.63 22.28
N ASP A 5 -8.22 -11.14 22.67
CA ASP A 5 -8.08 -12.14 23.75
C ASP A 5 -7.65 -11.50 25.07
N ARG A 6 -7.61 -10.18 25.14
CA ARG A 6 -7.18 -9.42 26.31
C ARG A 6 -8.41 -8.96 27.10
N PRO A 7 -8.76 -9.65 28.21
CA PRO A 7 -9.98 -9.33 28.98
C PRO A 7 -9.97 -7.91 29.55
N GLU A 8 -8.81 -7.34 29.86
CA GLU A 8 -8.65 -5.96 30.33
C GLU A 8 -9.03 -4.90 29.29
N PHE A 9 -9.18 -5.27 28.02
CA PHE A 9 -9.55 -4.37 26.91
C PHE A 9 -10.94 -4.71 26.31
N ALA A 10 -11.68 -5.64 26.92
CA ALA A 10 -12.94 -6.11 26.36
C ALA A 10 -13.99 -4.99 26.27
N ASP A 11 -14.03 -4.09 27.23
CA ASP A 11 -14.95 -2.95 27.33
C ASP A 11 -14.67 -1.84 26.32
N ARG A 12 -13.47 -1.83 25.72
CA ARG A 12 -13.08 -0.84 24.68
C ARG A 12 -13.52 -1.24 23.28
N ARG A 13 -14.09 -2.43 23.12
CA ARG A 13 -14.63 -2.85 21.82
C ARG A 13 -15.84 -1.97 21.47
N THR A 14 -15.71 -1.22 20.38
CA THR A 14 -16.72 -0.25 19.95
C THR A 14 -16.96 -0.28 18.44
N THR A 15 -17.91 0.51 17.96
CA THR A 15 -18.21 0.66 16.53
C THR A 15 -17.98 2.10 16.13
N ARG A 16 -17.21 2.30 15.05
CA ARG A 16 -16.92 3.61 14.45
C ARG A 16 -17.24 3.61 12.96
N GLU A 17 -17.54 4.77 12.45
CA GLU A 17 -17.60 5.00 11.00
C GLU A 17 -16.29 5.61 10.56
N ILE A 18 -15.57 4.91 9.67
CA ILE A 18 -14.26 5.31 9.14
C ILE A 18 -14.36 5.20 7.62
N ASP A 19 -14.14 6.31 6.93
CA ASP A 19 -14.19 6.41 5.47
C ASP A 19 -15.48 5.85 4.87
N GLY A 20 -16.62 6.13 5.51
CA GLY A 20 -17.94 5.66 5.12
C GLY A 20 -18.21 4.17 5.42
N GLN A 21 -17.30 3.49 6.11
CA GLN A 21 -17.47 2.09 6.52
C GLN A 21 -17.72 1.99 8.03
N ARG A 22 -18.70 1.19 8.39
CA ARG A 22 -19.00 0.91 9.79
C ARG A 22 -18.16 -0.27 10.27
N LEU A 23 -17.14 0.02 11.09
CA LEU A 23 -16.18 -0.95 11.61
C LEU A 23 -16.45 -1.19 13.10
N THR A 24 -16.36 -2.46 13.53
CA THR A 24 -16.51 -2.85 14.94
C THR A 24 -15.25 -3.58 15.40
N GLY A 25 -14.62 -3.06 16.45
CA GLY A 25 -13.34 -3.61 16.93
C GLY A 25 -12.73 -2.74 18.02
N TRP A 26 -11.44 -2.80 18.10
CA TRP A 26 -10.58 -1.98 18.95
C TRP A 26 -9.81 -1.02 18.08
N PHE A 27 -9.79 0.26 18.44
CA PHE A 27 -9.17 1.31 17.65
C PHE A 27 -7.97 1.86 18.40
N THR A 28 -6.88 2.11 17.68
CA THR A 28 -5.59 2.50 18.27
C THR A 28 -5.67 3.78 19.09
N GLU A 29 -6.52 4.71 18.70
CA GLU A 29 -6.74 5.99 19.37
C GLU A 29 -7.42 5.88 20.75
N ASP A 30 -7.96 4.70 21.08
CA ASP A 30 -8.57 4.43 22.38
C ASP A 30 -7.54 3.90 23.41
N PHE A 31 -6.27 3.80 23.02
CA PHE A 31 -5.22 3.19 23.83
C PHE A 31 -4.05 4.15 24.04
N THR A 32 -3.46 4.07 25.21
CA THR A 32 -2.13 4.63 25.44
C THR A 32 -1.04 3.73 24.86
N TRP A 33 0.15 4.30 24.62
CA TRP A 33 1.28 3.48 24.18
C TRP A 33 1.66 2.42 25.24
N SER A 34 1.54 2.73 26.52
CA SER A 34 1.79 1.77 27.61
C SER A 34 0.94 0.51 27.44
N GLU A 35 -0.33 0.66 27.06
CA GLU A 35 -1.24 -0.45 26.80
C GLU A 35 -0.92 -1.16 25.48
N LEU A 36 -0.75 -0.41 24.37
CA LEU A 36 -0.41 -0.97 23.07
C LEU A 36 0.89 -1.78 23.10
N SER A 37 1.89 -1.35 23.87
CA SER A 37 3.18 -2.03 24.00
C SER A 37 3.08 -3.42 24.65
N THR A 38 1.98 -3.71 25.36
CA THR A 38 1.71 -5.03 25.93
C THR A 38 1.18 -6.04 24.91
N LEU A 39 0.62 -5.54 23.79
CA LEU A 39 0.06 -6.39 22.75
C LEU A 39 1.15 -7.11 21.94
N ARG A 40 0.76 -8.21 21.32
CA ARG A 40 1.64 -9.02 20.47
C ARG A 40 1.02 -9.21 19.08
N ALA A 41 1.89 -9.30 18.09
CA ALA A 41 1.50 -9.59 16.72
C ALA A 41 0.95 -11.03 16.61
N ARG A 42 -0.02 -11.19 15.71
CA ARG A 42 -0.60 -12.48 15.32
C ARG A 42 -0.79 -12.55 13.82
N GLU A 43 -0.73 -13.76 13.28
CA GLU A 43 -1.07 -13.99 11.88
C GLU A 43 -2.54 -13.63 11.64
N ARG A 44 -2.77 -12.75 10.67
CA ARG A 44 -4.11 -12.27 10.33
C ARG A 44 -4.91 -13.26 9.47
N LEU A 45 -4.20 -14.10 8.72
CA LEU A 45 -4.78 -15.06 7.78
C LEU A 45 -4.35 -16.51 8.10
N PRO A 46 -4.60 -17.02 9.31
CA PRO A 46 -4.09 -18.32 9.74
C PRO A 46 -4.56 -19.48 8.86
N GLN A 47 -5.73 -19.36 8.23
CA GLN A 47 -6.25 -20.35 7.28
C GLN A 47 -5.49 -20.36 5.93
N VAL A 48 -4.73 -19.30 5.63
CA VAL A 48 -3.89 -19.21 4.41
C VAL A 48 -2.42 -19.42 4.76
N ARG A 49 -1.98 -18.85 5.89
CA ARG A 49 -0.58 -18.82 6.35
C ARG A 49 -0.40 -19.54 7.68
N GLY A 50 -0.91 -20.76 7.76
CA GLY A 50 -0.88 -21.55 9.02
C GLY A 50 0.52 -21.69 9.63
N ALA A 51 1.57 -21.78 8.81
CA ALA A 51 2.95 -21.86 9.32
C ALA A 51 3.41 -20.57 10.04
N SER A 52 2.84 -19.42 9.73
CA SER A 52 3.18 -18.15 10.39
C SER A 52 2.65 -18.07 11.83
N THR A 53 1.62 -18.84 12.18
CA THR A 53 1.03 -18.83 13.53
C THR A 53 2.04 -19.23 14.61
N ARG A 54 3.12 -19.94 14.25
CA ARG A 54 4.24 -20.26 15.18
C ARG A 54 4.91 -19.01 15.77
N PHE A 55 4.69 -17.86 15.15
CA PHE A 55 5.22 -16.57 15.60
C PHE A 55 4.21 -15.73 16.40
N ASP A 56 2.97 -16.21 16.53
CA ASP A 56 1.94 -15.53 17.30
C ASP A 56 2.40 -15.31 18.74
N GLY A 57 2.18 -14.10 19.24
CA GLY A 57 2.56 -13.72 20.59
C GLY A 57 4.06 -13.44 20.81
N ARG A 58 4.92 -13.58 19.80
CA ARG A 58 6.38 -13.41 19.95
C ARG A 58 6.85 -11.98 19.74
N TYR A 59 6.22 -11.23 18.83
CA TYR A 59 6.70 -9.92 18.42
C TYR A 59 5.80 -8.80 18.97
N PRO A 60 6.39 -7.72 19.53
CA PRO A 60 5.66 -6.56 19.99
C PRO A 60 5.17 -5.71 18.81
N LEU A 61 4.30 -4.75 19.11
CA LEU A 61 4.04 -3.62 18.22
C LEU A 61 5.25 -2.67 18.23
N VAL A 62 5.50 -2.03 17.10
CA VAL A 62 6.62 -1.09 16.94
C VAL A 62 6.08 0.31 16.67
N ARG A 63 6.57 1.32 17.37
CA ARG A 63 6.26 2.73 17.06
C ARG A 63 7.09 3.22 15.89
N LEU A 64 6.60 4.23 15.19
CA LEU A 64 7.35 4.85 14.10
C LEU A 64 8.76 5.28 14.54
N ARG A 65 8.91 5.98 15.68
CA ARG A 65 10.22 6.41 16.19
C ARG A 65 11.20 5.27 16.45
N ASP A 66 10.70 4.14 16.93
CA ASP A 66 11.53 2.96 17.18
C ASP A 66 12.00 2.35 15.84
N LEU A 67 11.12 2.31 14.84
CA LEU A 67 11.45 1.90 13.48
C LEU A 67 12.47 2.84 12.83
N LEU A 68 12.33 4.15 13.01
CA LEU A 68 13.30 5.13 12.49
C LEU A 68 14.70 4.92 13.08
N GLY A 69 14.79 4.60 14.38
CA GLY A 69 16.06 4.22 15.02
C GLY A 69 16.68 2.98 14.37
N MET A 70 15.88 1.92 14.17
CA MET A 70 16.34 0.69 13.51
C MET A 70 16.81 0.96 12.06
N LEU A 71 16.12 1.81 11.32
CA LEU A 71 16.50 2.15 9.96
C LEU A 71 17.75 3.03 9.86
N ALA A 72 18.01 3.85 10.86
CA ALA A 72 19.24 4.64 10.93
C ALA A 72 20.49 3.75 11.07
N GLU A 73 20.34 2.62 11.78
CA GLU A 73 21.41 1.62 12.02
C GLU A 73 21.45 0.53 10.94
N ALA A 74 20.43 0.45 10.05
CA ALA A 74 20.35 -0.60 9.05
C ALA A 74 21.49 -0.50 8.03
N ALA A 75 22.16 -1.63 7.79
CA ALA A 75 23.12 -1.74 6.70
C ALA A 75 22.46 -1.51 5.35
N PRO A 76 23.17 -0.94 4.38
CA PRO A 76 22.67 -0.86 3.01
C PRO A 76 22.32 -2.25 2.45
N ALA A 77 21.43 -2.29 1.47
CA ALA A 77 21.15 -3.51 0.72
C ALA A 77 22.46 -4.05 0.07
N PRO A 78 22.53 -5.33 -0.31
CA PRO A 78 23.71 -5.90 -1.01
C PRO A 78 24.11 -5.13 -2.27
N SER A 79 23.16 -4.41 -2.89
CA SER A 79 23.42 -3.49 -4.02
C SER A 79 24.11 -2.20 -3.63
N GLY A 80 24.38 -1.94 -2.35
CA GLY A 80 24.88 -0.66 -1.84
C GLY A 80 23.82 0.43 -1.70
N VAL A 81 22.58 0.18 -2.12
CA VAL A 81 21.48 1.15 -2.02
C VAL A 81 20.96 1.19 -0.58
N PRO A 82 20.85 2.39 0.04
CA PRO A 82 20.29 2.51 1.37
C PRO A 82 18.84 2.01 1.43
N VAL A 83 18.48 1.36 2.53
CA VAL A 83 17.08 1.00 2.80
C VAL A 83 16.27 2.26 2.97
N ARG A 84 15.15 2.35 2.28
CA ARG A 84 14.20 3.48 2.34
C ARG A 84 13.02 3.13 3.25
N LEU A 85 12.39 4.14 3.83
CA LEU A 85 11.12 4.02 4.52
C LEU A 85 9.99 4.39 3.57
N VAL A 86 8.99 3.53 3.44
CA VAL A 86 7.69 3.88 2.88
C VAL A 86 6.68 3.98 4.01
N ALA A 87 6.18 5.19 4.27
CA ALA A 87 5.23 5.48 5.33
C ALA A 87 3.83 5.71 4.73
N GLU A 88 2.92 4.76 4.95
CA GLU A 88 1.53 4.91 4.54
C GLU A 88 0.71 5.63 5.60
N VAL A 89 0.03 6.73 5.20
CA VAL A 89 -0.91 7.47 6.04
C VAL A 89 -2.33 6.97 5.79
N LYS A 90 -2.90 6.30 6.80
CA LYS A 90 -4.24 5.72 6.70
C LYS A 90 -5.28 6.60 7.41
N HIS A 91 -6.44 6.78 6.75
CA HIS A 91 -7.63 7.40 7.36
C HIS A 91 -7.40 8.83 7.87
N ALA A 92 -6.62 9.65 7.16
CA ALA A 92 -6.24 10.99 7.61
C ALA A 92 -7.45 11.89 7.87
N THR A 93 -8.47 11.84 7.01
CA THR A 93 -9.74 12.58 7.19
C THR A 93 -10.47 12.17 8.47
N TYR A 94 -10.53 10.86 8.76
CA TYR A 94 -11.12 10.38 9.99
C TYR A 94 -10.33 10.88 11.22
N PHE A 95 -9.01 10.70 11.24
CA PHE A 95 -8.19 11.14 12.37
C PHE A 95 -8.25 12.65 12.59
N ALA A 96 -8.26 13.46 11.53
CA ALA A 96 -8.46 14.90 11.64
C ALA A 96 -9.81 15.23 12.28
N SER A 97 -10.88 14.50 11.95
CA SER A 97 -12.23 14.73 12.50
C SER A 97 -12.35 14.49 14.01
N ILE A 98 -11.44 13.70 14.58
CA ILE A 98 -11.35 13.40 16.02
C ILE A 98 -10.23 14.15 16.74
N GLY A 99 -9.64 15.18 16.09
CA GLY A 99 -8.60 16.04 16.68
C GLY A 99 -7.19 15.43 16.69
N LEU A 100 -6.91 14.45 15.84
CA LEU A 100 -5.61 13.83 15.66
C LEU A 100 -5.08 14.09 14.21
N PRO A 101 -4.65 15.32 13.89
CA PRO A 101 -4.21 15.70 12.55
C PRO A 101 -2.92 14.96 12.18
N LEU A 102 -3.02 13.92 11.34
CA LEU A 102 -1.88 13.04 11.00
C LEU A 102 -0.79 13.77 10.22
N ASP A 103 -1.11 14.81 9.47
CA ASP A 103 -0.12 15.66 8.78
C ASP A 103 0.81 16.37 9.78
N GLU A 104 0.28 16.86 10.91
CA GLU A 104 1.08 17.48 11.97
C GLU A 104 1.92 16.46 12.73
N LEU A 105 1.25 15.41 13.20
CA LEU A 105 1.87 14.37 14.01
C LEU A 105 2.98 13.65 13.24
N LEU A 106 2.73 13.32 11.99
CA LEU A 106 3.68 12.61 11.15
C LEU A 106 4.86 13.50 10.73
N ALA A 107 4.58 14.77 10.36
CA ALA A 107 5.65 15.71 10.02
C ALA A 107 6.59 15.94 11.22
N ALA A 108 6.04 16.10 12.43
CA ALA A 108 6.85 16.26 13.65
C ALA A 108 7.76 15.05 13.93
N GLU A 109 7.29 13.83 13.65
CA GLU A 109 8.04 12.60 13.88
C GLU A 109 9.07 12.33 12.78
N LEU A 110 8.72 12.59 11.50
CA LEU A 110 9.54 12.22 10.34
C LEU A 110 10.55 13.28 9.91
N ALA A 111 10.28 14.59 10.12
CA ALA A 111 11.10 15.64 9.55
C ALA A 111 12.57 15.59 10.02
N PRO A 112 12.90 15.35 11.29
CA PRO A 112 14.29 15.22 11.73
C PRO A 112 15.02 14.06 11.05
N TRP A 113 14.35 12.92 10.94
CA TRP A 113 14.92 11.74 10.29
C TRP A 113 15.11 11.93 8.80
N ALA A 114 14.12 12.48 8.11
CA ALA A 114 14.17 12.73 6.68
C ALA A 114 15.26 13.75 6.31
N ALA A 115 15.46 14.78 7.13
CA ALA A 115 16.54 15.75 6.96
C ALA A 115 17.92 15.11 7.12
N ALA A 116 18.07 14.18 8.06
CA ALA A 116 19.33 13.44 8.29
C ALA A 116 19.57 12.34 7.22
N HIS A 117 18.53 11.90 6.50
CA HIS A 117 18.60 10.82 5.51
C HIS A 117 17.95 11.22 4.18
N PRO A 118 18.52 12.18 3.43
CA PRO A 118 17.93 12.69 2.19
C PRO A 118 17.62 11.56 1.18
N GLY A 119 16.42 11.61 0.56
CA GLY A 119 15.97 10.66 -0.45
C GLY A 119 15.56 9.28 0.09
N ARG A 120 15.56 9.08 1.42
CA ARG A 120 15.19 7.78 2.02
C ARG A 120 13.74 7.69 2.49
N LEU A 121 12.95 8.76 2.40
CA LEU A 121 11.56 8.78 2.80
C LEU A 121 10.63 8.82 1.59
N VAL A 122 9.68 7.90 1.56
CA VAL A 122 8.50 7.92 0.70
C VAL A 122 7.29 8.03 1.63
N VAL A 123 6.35 8.91 1.32
CA VAL A 123 5.05 8.97 2.01
C VAL A 123 3.95 8.64 1.03
N GLU A 124 3.09 7.71 1.41
CA GLU A 124 1.96 7.33 0.57
C GLU A 124 0.63 7.39 1.32
N ALA A 125 -0.45 7.65 0.60
CA ALA A 125 -1.80 7.70 1.14
C ALA A 125 -2.85 7.48 0.06
N PHE A 126 -4.02 6.93 0.44
CA PHE A 126 -5.24 6.91 -0.38
C PHE A 126 -5.98 8.26 -0.40
N GLU A 127 -5.52 9.22 0.38
CA GLU A 127 -6.09 10.56 0.52
C GLU A 127 -5.08 11.60 0.03
N GLN A 128 -5.41 12.31 -1.06
CA GLN A 128 -4.50 13.30 -1.66
C GLN A 128 -4.30 14.51 -0.74
N THR A 129 -5.31 14.86 0.05
CA THR A 129 -5.28 16.03 0.93
C THR A 129 -4.12 15.98 1.92
N VAL A 130 -3.91 14.85 2.59
CA VAL A 130 -2.83 14.70 3.58
C VAL A 130 -1.44 14.77 2.94
N LEU A 131 -1.28 14.26 1.71
CA LEU A 131 -0.01 14.38 0.97
C LEU A 131 0.31 15.85 0.70
N GLY A 132 -0.67 16.63 0.23
CA GLY A 132 -0.51 18.08 0.03
C GLY A 132 -0.24 18.85 1.33
N GLN A 133 -0.85 18.46 2.44
CA GLN A 133 -0.59 19.06 3.76
C GLN A 133 0.87 18.80 4.22
N LEU A 134 1.37 17.58 4.06
CA LEU A 134 2.76 17.23 4.39
C LEU A 134 3.77 17.98 3.51
N GLN A 135 3.46 18.17 2.21
CA GLN A 135 4.25 19.02 1.32
C GLN A 135 4.29 20.48 1.80
N GLN A 136 3.14 21.03 2.17
CA GLN A 136 3.06 22.39 2.70
C GLN A 136 3.83 22.59 4.01
N ARG A 137 3.98 21.53 4.81
CA ARG A 137 4.83 21.50 6.01
C ARG A 137 6.32 21.36 5.68
N GLY A 138 6.68 21.18 4.43
CA GLY A 138 8.07 21.06 3.99
C GLY A 138 8.72 19.72 4.37
N LEU A 139 7.95 18.65 4.57
CA LEU A 139 8.51 17.32 4.83
C LEU A 139 9.26 16.84 3.58
N PRO A 140 10.60 16.59 3.64
CA PRO A 140 11.36 16.18 2.47
C PRO A 140 11.16 14.69 2.20
N ALA A 141 10.20 14.37 1.34
CA ALA A 141 9.81 13.02 0.97
C ALA A 141 9.47 12.92 -0.51
N GLU A 142 9.49 11.71 -1.05
CA GLU A 142 8.80 11.36 -2.28
C GLU A 142 7.33 11.08 -1.94
N TYR A 143 6.39 11.66 -2.70
CA TYR A 143 4.96 11.57 -2.43
C TYR A 143 4.28 10.65 -3.43
N VAL A 144 3.68 9.56 -2.92
CA VAL A 144 3.02 8.53 -3.72
C VAL A 144 1.53 8.49 -3.42
N TYR A 145 0.71 8.57 -4.45
CA TYR A 145 -0.75 8.50 -4.30
C TYR A 145 -1.25 7.08 -4.53
N LEU A 146 -1.88 6.51 -3.50
CA LEU A 146 -2.48 5.18 -3.56
C LEU A 146 -3.84 5.22 -4.25
N LEU A 147 -4.07 4.32 -5.19
CA LEU A 147 -5.28 4.28 -6.02
C LEU A 147 -5.88 2.88 -6.04
N GLU A 148 -7.13 2.81 -5.58
CA GLU A 148 -7.95 1.60 -5.65
C GLU A 148 -8.49 1.38 -7.07
N LYS A 149 -8.87 0.15 -7.39
CA LYS A 149 -9.52 -0.20 -8.67
C LYS A 149 -10.94 0.35 -8.82
N ALA A 150 -11.57 0.78 -7.73
CA ALA A 150 -12.93 1.32 -7.75
C ALA A 150 -13.16 2.26 -6.57
N GLY A 151 -14.21 3.08 -6.63
CA GLY A 151 -14.54 4.02 -5.58
C GLY A 151 -13.91 5.40 -5.75
N SER A 152 -13.92 6.17 -4.67
CA SER A 152 -13.36 7.52 -4.58
C SER A 152 -12.64 7.72 -3.26
N PRO A 153 -11.59 8.57 -3.22
CA PRO A 153 -10.84 8.87 -1.99
C PRO A 153 -11.73 9.44 -0.89
N ALA A 154 -11.49 9.04 0.35
CA ALA A 154 -12.31 9.43 1.51
C ALA A 154 -12.32 10.94 1.74
N ASP A 155 -11.19 11.61 1.61
CA ASP A 155 -11.05 13.07 1.70
C ASP A 155 -11.88 13.81 0.64
N LEU A 156 -11.89 13.32 -0.60
CA LEU A 156 -12.69 13.89 -1.66
C LEU A 156 -14.18 13.62 -1.46
N VAL A 157 -14.54 12.44 -0.96
CA VAL A 157 -15.94 12.13 -0.63
C VAL A 157 -16.42 13.01 0.53
N ALA A 158 -15.61 13.21 1.57
CA ALA A 158 -15.95 14.10 2.67
C ALA A 158 -16.16 15.55 2.20
N ARG A 159 -15.38 16.01 1.22
CA ARG A 159 -15.43 17.39 0.71
C ARG A 159 -16.51 17.62 -0.34
N TYR A 160 -16.70 16.66 -1.27
CA TYR A 160 -17.51 16.85 -2.47
C TYR A 160 -18.71 15.90 -2.57
N GLY A 161 -18.84 14.97 -1.61
CA GLY A 161 -19.89 13.96 -1.63
C GLY A 161 -19.88 13.13 -2.91
N ARG A 162 -21.04 13.03 -3.57
CA ARG A 162 -21.19 12.26 -4.83
C ARG A 162 -20.45 12.86 -6.03
N ALA A 163 -20.00 14.10 -5.95
CA ALA A 163 -19.21 14.76 -7.00
C ALA A 163 -17.69 14.51 -6.85
N ALA A 164 -17.28 13.73 -5.86
CA ALA A 164 -15.88 13.36 -5.66
C ALA A 164 -15.31 12.65 -6.90
N LEU A 165 -14.11 13.07 -7.32
CA LEU A 165 -13.40 12.41 -8.41
C LEU A 165 -13.07 10.98 -7.98
N SER A 166 -13.44 10.00 -8.81
CA SER A 166 -13.14 8.60 -8.54
C SER A 166 -11.66 8.27 -8.77
N TYR A 167 -11.19 7.15 -8.19
CA TYR A 167 -9.85 6.63 -8.48
C TYR A 167 -9.61 6.44 -9.99
N ALA A 168 -10.59 5.92 -10.72
CA ALA A 168 -10.52 5.81 -12.18
C ALA A 168 -10.34 7.16 -12.88
N GLY A 169 -10.95 8.24 -12.35
CA GLY A 169 -10.78 9.60 -12.86
C GLY A 169 -9.37 10.14 -12.71
N HIS A 170 -8.67 9.75 -11.65
CA HIS A 170 -7.25 10.07 -11.46
C HIS A 170 -6.33 9.31 -12.42
N LEU A 171 -6.71 8.12 -12.88
CA LEU A 171 -5.93 7.29 -13.79
C LEU A 171 -6.10 7.65 -15.27
N THR A 172 -6.92 8.65 -15.61
CA THR A 172 -6.97 9.20 -16.97
C THR A 172 -5.69 10.01 -17.26
N THR A 173 -5.34 10.20 -18.53
CA THR A 173 -4.17 11.04 -18.90
C THR A 173 -4.22 12.43 -18.26
N ALA A 174 -5.40 13.08 -18.27
CA ALA A 174 -5.61 14.38 -17.61
C ALA A 174 -5.53 14.27 -16.07
N GLY A 175 -5.98 13.14 -15.49
CA GLY A 175 -5.85 12.85 -14.05
C GLY A 175 -4.40 12.73 -13.63
N LEU A 176 -3.62 11.94 -14.33
CA LEU A 176 -2.18 11.75 -14.08
C LEU A 176 -1.41 13.07 -14.18
N ALA A 177 -1.69 13.88 -15.22
CA ALA A 177 -1.07 15.19 -15.36
C ALA A 177 -1.42 16.13 -14.19
N ARG A 178 -2.67 16.09 -13.69
CA ARG A 178 -3.05 16.87 -12.49
C ARG A 178 -2.35 16.39 -11.23
N LEU A 179 -2.17 15.09 -11.04
CA LEU A 179 -1.42 14.57 -9.90
C LEU A 179 0.03 15.07 -9.93
N ARG A 180 0.69 15.00 -11.08
CA ARG A 180 2.05 15.53 -11.22
C ARG A 180 2.12 17.02 -10.94
N ALA A 181 1.19 17.80 -11.47
CA ALA A 181 1.11 19.25 -11.22
C ALA A 181 0.83 19.59 -9.73
N ALA A 182 0.20 18.68 -8.99
CA ALA A 182 -0.02 18.80 -7.55
C ALA A 182 1.17 18.35 -6.69
N GLY A 183 2.33 18.06 -7.32
CA GLY A 183 3.54 17.66 -6.59
C GLY A 183 3.58 16.18 -6.20
N ILE A 184 2.73 15.33 -6.78
CA ILE A 184 2.82 13.88 -6.61
C ILE A 184 3.95 13.35 -7.49
N ASP A 185 4.81 12.50 -6.93
CA ASP A 185 5.96 11.93 -7.60
C ASP A 185 5.67 10.55 -8.19
N GLY A 186 4.70 9.83 -7.63
CA GLY A 186 4.33 8.51 -8.12
C GLY A 186 2.90 8.11 -7.75
N ILE A 187 2.42 7.07 -8.40
CA ILE A 187 1.17 6.39 -8.07
C ILE A 187 1.46 4.96 -7.62
N SER A 188 0.65 4.45 -6.69
CA SER A 188 0.72 3.05 -6.25
C SER A 188 -0.67 2.43 -6.39
N VAL A 189 -0.78 1.36 -7.18
CA VAL A 189 -2.07 0.85 -7.66
C VAL A 189 -2.27 -0.63 -7.36
N ASP A 190 -3.54 -1.04 -7.22
CA ASP A 190 -3.89 -2.48 -7.16
C ASP A 190 -3.32 -3.22 -8.38
N THR A 191 -2.72 -4.39 -8.18
CA THR A 191 -2.11 -5.21 -9.25
C THR A 191 -3.05 -5.44 -10.44
N ALA A 192 -4.37 -5.54 -10.20
CA ALA A 192 -5.36 -5.77 -11.25
C ALA A 192 -5.56 -4.57 -12.20
N LEU A 193 -5.01 -3.40 -11.87
CA LEU A 193 -4.96 -2.24 -12.76
C LEU A 193 -3.80 -2.30 -13.74
N LEU A 194 -2.79 -3.08 -13.46
CA LEU A 194 -1.60 -3.28 -14.31
C LEU A 194 -1.70 -4.56 -15.13
N VAL A 195 -1.97 -5.68 -14.47
CA VAL A 195 -2.10 -7.00 -15.11
C VAL A 195 -3.31 -7.74 -14.55
N LYS A 196 -4.04 -8.44 -15.41
CA LYS A 196 -5.19 -9.28 -15.03
C LYS A 196 -5.33 -10.48 -15.96
N ALA A 197 -6.25 -11.40 -15.65
CA ALA A 197 -6.68 -12.42 -16.60
C ALA A 197 -7.17 -11.74 -17.89
N ALA A 198 -6.71 -12.23 -19.04
CA ALA A 198 -7.01 -11.62 -20.33
C ALA A 198 -8.53 -11.62 -20.57
N PRO A 199 -9.16 -10.46 -20.81
CA PRO A 199 -10.55 -10.40 -21.22
C PRO A 199 -10.72 -10.97 -22.64
N LYS A 200 -11.94 -11.40 -22.99
CA LYS A 200 -12.23 -11.98 -24.31
C LYS A 200 -11.95 -11.02 -25.48
N GLU A 201 -11.88 -9.74 -25.21
CA GLU A 201 -11.74 -8.66 -26.19
C GLU A 201 -10.40 -7.92 -26.07
N THR A 202 -9.38 -8.62 -25.56
CA THR A 202 -8.01 -8.12 -25.53
C THR A 202 -7.50 -7.88 -26.97
N ASP A 203 -6.63 -6.90 -27.14
CA ASP A 203 -5.97 -6.56 -28.42
C ASP A 203 -6.90 -5.95 -29.50
N ARG A 204 -8.08 -5.46 -29.15
CA ARG A 204 -8.88 -4.64 -30.06
C ARG A 204 -8.27 -3.25 -30.27
N PRO A 205 -8.38 -2.65 -31.45
CA PRO A 205 -7.97 -1.25 -31.65
C PRO A 205 -8.58 -0.32 -30.61
N GLY A 206 -7.76 0.46 -29.93
CA GLY A 206 -8.17 1.35 -28.83
C GLY A 206 -8.38 0.69 -27.47
N SER A 207 -8.09 -0.60 -27.32
CA SER A 207 -8.06 -1.26 -26.02
C SER A 207 -6.88 -0.73 -25.19
N ALA A 208 -7.13 -0.40 -23.91
CA ALA A 208 -6.08 -0.12 -22.94
C ALA A 208 -5.40 -1.41 -22.40
N TRP A 209 -5.77 -2.58 -22.95
CA TRP A 209 -5.27 -3.89 -22.54
C TRP A 209 -4.71 -4.65 -23.73
N HIS A 210 -3.51 -5.21 -23.59
CA HIS A 210 -2.86 -6.04 -24.59
C HIS A 210 -2.47 -7.40 -24.01
N SER A 211 -2.54 -8.45 -24.81
CA SER A 211 -2.17 -9.80 -24.41
C SER A 211 -0.66 -9.91 -24.19
N ILE A 212 -0.28 -10.54 -23.06
CA ILE A 212 1.12 -10.80 -22.72
C ILE A 212 1.43 -12.30 -22.62
N GLY A 213 0.50 -13.16 -23.11
CA GLY A 213 0.61 -14.60 -23.02
C GLY A 213 0.12 -15.18 -21.69
N GLY A 214 0.13 -16.53 -21.56
CA GLY A 214 -0.27 -17.21 -20.33
C GLY A 214 -1.71 -16.92 -19.84
N GLY A 215 -2.59 -16.44 -20.71
CA GLY A 215 -3.95 -16.01 -20.35
C GLY A 215 -4.01 -14.69 -19.56
N LEU A 216 -2.94 -13.88 -19.64
CA LEU A 216 -2.84 -12.57 -18.99
C LEU A 216 -2.86 -11.43 -20.03
N ALA A 217 -3.31 -10.26 -19.56
CA ALA A 217 -3.23 -9.00 -20.29
C ALA A 217 -2.67 -7.90 -19.39
N ALA A 218 -1.78 -7.06 -19.94
CA ALA A 218 -1.28 -5.85 -19.32
C ALA A 218 -2.01 -4.60 -19.81
N SER A 219 -2.07 -3.58 -18.97
CA SER A 219 -2.59 -2.25 -19.33
C SER A 219 -1.47 -1.31 -19.77
N ASP A 220 -1.85 -0.20 -20.41
CA ASP A 220 -0.96 0.89 -20.80
C ASP A 220 -0.72 1.90 -19.66
N LEU A 221 -1.17 1.61 -18.43
CA LEU A 221 -1.14 2.56 -17.33
C LEU A 221 0.28 2.99 -16.95
N VAL A 222 1.25 2.06 -16.95
CA VAL A 222 2.64 2.37 -16.61
C VAL A 222 3.20 3.39 -17.60
N ASP A 223 3.04 3.15 -18.90
CA ASP A 223 3.52 4.05 -19.95
C ASP A 223 2.90 5.45 -19.84
N ARG A 224 1.58 5.50 -19.58
CA ARG A 224 0.87 6.80 -19.41
C ARG A 224 1.30 7.55 -18.16
N ALA A 225 1.57 6.85 -17.06
CA ALA A 225 2.06 7.47 -15.83
C ALA A 225 3.49 7.99 -16.00
N HIS A 226 4.38 7.22 -16.61
CA HIS A 226 5.73 7.64 -16.94
C HIS A 226 5.73 8.83 -17.90
N ALA A 227 4.87 8.83 -18.92
CA ALA A 227 4.71 9.97 -19.82
C ALA A 227 4.25 11.25 -19.10
N ALA A 228 3.54 11.11 -17.97
CA ALA A 228 3.16 12.23 -17.10
C ALA A 228 4.24 12.60 -16.07
N GLY A 229 5.38 11.88 -16.04
CA GLY A 229 6.46 12.08 -15.07
C GLY A 229 6.17 11.53 -13.67
N LEU A 230 5.34 10.48 -13.59
CA LEU A 230 5.00 9.79 -12.34
C LEU A 230 5.65 8.40 -12.31
N GLY A 231 6.30 8.04 -11.20
CA GLY A 231 6.67 6.67 -10.92
C GLY A 231 5.43 5.79 -10.67
N VAL A 232 5.57 4.47 -10.88
CA VAL A 232 4.48 3.51 -10.71
C VAL A 232 4.88 2.39 -9.77
N TYR A 233 4.11 2.23 -8.71
CA TYR A 233 4.23 1.14 -7.75
C TYR A 233 2.96 0.29 -7.76
N THR A 234 3.06 -0.94 -7.24
CA THR A 234 1.89 -1.83 -7.13
C THR A 234 1.88 -2.64 -5.84
N TRP A 235 0.71 -2.98 -5.36
CA TRP A 235 0.44 -3.75 -4.14
C TRP A 235 -0.69 -4.76 -4.38
N THR A 236 -0.62 -5.91 -3.79
CA THR A 236 0.47 -6.54 -3.04
C THR A 236 0.77 -7.87 -3.70
N LEU A 237 2.03 -8.15 -3.98
CA LEU A 237 2.47 -9.43 -4.50
C LEU A 237 2.33 -10.50 -3.40
N ARG A 238 1.52 -11.50 -3.67
CA ARG A 238 1.22 -12.63 -2.78
C ARG A 238 1.24 -13.91 -3.58
N PRO A 239 1.94 -14.97 -3.13
CA PRO A 239 2.12 -16.19 -3.90
C PRO A 239 0.95 -17.18 -3.78
N GLU A 240 0.05 -16.98 -2.79
CA GLU A 240 -1.01 -17.93 -2.52
C GLU A 240 -2.12 -17.84 -3.56
N ASN A 241 -2.66 -18.99 -4.01
CA ASN A 241 -3.72 -19.11 -5.02
C ASN A 241 -4.93 -18.19 -4.77
N ARG A 242 -5.25 -17.94 -3.49
CA ARG A 242 -6.34 -17.04 -3.10
C ARG A 242 -6.20 -15.65 -3.69
N PHE A 243 -4.97 -15.17 -3.89
CA PHE A 243 -4.66 -13.82 -4.34
C PHE A 243 -4.24 -13.76 -5.81
N LEU A 244 -4.00 -14.91 -6.43
CA LEU A 244 -3.58 -14.97 -7.83
C LEU A 244 -4.77 -14.91 -8.80
N PRO A 245 -4.59 -14.32 -9.98
CA PRO A 245 -5.58 -14.41 -11.06
C PRO A 245 -5.72 -15.87 -11.52
N ALA A 246 -6.90 -16.20 -12.07
CA ALA A 246 -7.24 -17.57 -12.42
C ALA A 246 -6.18 -18.31 -13.27
N PRO A 247 -5.55 -17.68 -14.30
CA PRO A 247 -4.52 -18.35 -15.09
C PRO A 247 -3.26 -18.78 -14.32
N CYS A 248 -2.98 -18.14 -13.18
CA CYS A 248 -1.81 -18.41 -12.36
C CYS A 248 -2.10 -19.32 -11.17
N ARG A 249 -3.33 -19.81 -11.00
CA ARG A 249 -3.68 -20.71 -9.91
C ARG A 249 -3.26 -22.14 -10.25
N VAL A 250 -2.66 -22.84 -9.27
CA VAL A 250 -2.24 -24.24 -9.40
C VAL A 250 -2.92 -25.07 -8.32
N GLY A 251 -3.65 -26.12 -8.73
CA GLY A 251 -4.45 -26.93 -7.83
C GLY A 251 -5.69 -26.21 -7.30
N SER A 252 -6.32 -26.76 -6.23
CA SER A 252 -7.61 -26.30 -5.71
C SER A 252 -7.52 -25.58 -4.36
N THR A 253 -6.37 -25.58 -3.70
CA THR A 253 -6.22 -25.04 -2.34
C THR A 253 -5.83 -23.57 -2.39
N GLY A 254 -6.66 -22.70 -1.80
CA GLY A 254 -6.42 -21.28 -1.76
C GLY A 254 -5.15 -20.85 -1.00
N ALA A 255 -4.72 -21.66 -0.03
CA ALA A 255 -3.51 -21.44 0.77
C ALA A 255 -2.21 -21.91 0.10
N ALA A 256 -2.30 -22.80 -0.90
CA ALA A 256 -1.12 -23.24 -1.64
C ALA A 256 -0.59 -22.12 -2.53
N HIS A 257 0.72 -22.06 -2.72
CA HIS A 257 1.34 -21.22 -3.70
C HIS A 257 0.96 -21.69 -5.12
N GLY A 258 0.51 -20.78 -5.96
CA GLY A 258 0.28 -21.05 -7.38
C GLY A 258 1.50 -20.72 -8.23
N ASP A 259 1.29 -20.40 -9.50
CA ASP A 259 2.33 -19.90 -10.40
C ASP A 259 2.61 -18.39 -10.14
N TRP A 260 3.06 -18.13 -8.92
CA TRP A 260 3.43 -16.78 -8.48
C TRP A 260 4.62 -16.21 -9.24
N HIS A 261 5.53 -17.08 -9.70
CA HIS A 261 6.70 -16.66 -10.46
C HIS A 261 6.29 -15.99 -11.78
N SER A 262 5.41 -16.64 -12.56
CA SER A 262 4.85 -16.05 -13.79
C SER A 262 4.06 -14.78 -13.49
N TRP A 263 3.28 -14.77 -12.39
CA TRP A 263 2.48 -13.61 -12.01
C TRP A 263 3.33 -12.39 -11.62
N PHE A 264 4.33 -12.58 -10.74
CA PHE A 264 5.22 -11.49 -10.34
C PHE A 264 6.04 -11.00 -11.51
N GLY A 265 6.56 -11.92 -12.33
CA GLY A 265 7.28 -11.59 -13.56
C GLY A 265 6.43 -10.80 -14.56
N ALA A 266 5.16 -11.16 -14.73
CA ALA A 266 4.25 -10.41 -15.59
C ALA A 266 4.05 -8.97 -15.12
N LEU A 267 3.88 -8.74 -13.81
CA LEU A 267 3.79 -7.41 -13.23
C LEU A 267 5.10 -6.62 -13.39
N MET A 268 6.24 -7.20 -13.04
CA MET A 268 7.53 -6.52 -13.12
C MET A 268 7.93 -6.15 -14.57
N ARG A 269 7.54 -6.98 -15.57
CA ARG A 269 7.78 -6.68 -16.99
C ARG A 269 6.92 -5.55 -17.55
N THR A 270 5.94 -5.04 -16.82
CA THR A 270 5.22 -3.82 -17.25
C THR A 270 6.09 -2.56 -17.17
N GLY A 271 7.29 -2.65 -16.58
CA GLY A 271 8.20 -1.51 -16.41
C GLY A 271 7.91 -0.65 -15.18
N LEU A 272 7.09 -1.14 -14.23
CA LEU A 272 6.84 -0.44 -12.97
C LEU A 272 8.12 -0.22 -12.15
N ASP A 273 8.12 0.80 -11.27
CA ASP A 273 9.30 1.23 -10.50
C ASP A 273 9.46 0.47 -9.18
N GLY A 274 8.39 -0.09 -8.64
CA GLY A 274 8.47 -0.85 -7.40
C GLY A 274 7.24 -1.68 -7.08
N VAL A 275 7.42 -2.67 -6.19
CA VAL A 275 6.37 -3.59 -5.77
C VAL A 275 6.33 -3.71 -4.24
N PHE A 276 5.13 -3.82 -3.69
CA PHE A 276 4.92 -4.28 -2.33
C PHE A 276 4.71 -5.80 -2.34
N ALA A 277 5.44 -6.51 -1.51
CA ALA A 277 5.37 -7.97 -1.42
C ALA A 277 5.29 -8.43 0.03
N ASP A 278 4.32 -9.32 0.33
CA ASP A 278 4.24 -9.96 1.65
C ASP A 278 5.38 -10.98 1.86
N HIS A 279 5.98 -11.48 0.76
CA HIS A 279 7.13 -12.37 0.72
C HIS A 279 8.24 -11.73 -0.12
N PRO A 280 9.05 -10.82 0.45
CA PRO A 280 10.04 -10.06 -0.32
C PRO A 280 11.14 -10.92 -0.91
N ASP A 281 11.49 -12.05 -0.29
CA ASP A 281 12.41 -13.04 -0.81
C ASP A 281 11.97 -13.60 -2.18
N LEU A 282 10.70 -13.96 -2.34
CA LEU A 282 10.15 -14.44 -3.61
C LEU A 282 10.11 -13.34 -4.68
N ALA A 283 9.79 -12.10 -4.28
CA ALA A 283 9.82 -10.98 -5.20
C ALA A 283 11.24 -10.67 -5.68
N LEU A 284 12.24 -10.76 -4.80
CA LEU A 284 13.65 -10.59 -5.13
C LEU A 284 14.15 -11.71 -6.06
N GLU A 285 13.73 -12.95 -5.85
CA GLU A 285 14.04 -14.09 -6.73
C GLU A 285 13.57 -13.82 -8.16
N VAL A 286 12.31 -13.41 -8.34
CA VAL A 286 11.78 -13.10 -9.68
C VAL A 286 12.52 -11.92 -10.29
N ARG A 287 12.77 -10.84 -9.53
CA ARG A 287 13.50 -9.68 -10.03
C ARG A 287 14.90 -10.03 -10.52
N ALA A 288 15.58 -10.94 -9.82
CA ALA A 288 16.94 -11.37 -10.23
C ALA A 288 16.95 -12.22 -11.50
N ALA A 289 15.81 -12.79 -11.91
CA ALA A 289 15.65 -13.62 -13.10
C ALA A 289 15.17 -12.82 -14.34
N LEU A 290 14.86 -11.50 -14.19
CA LEU A 290 14.41 -10.62 -15.27
C LEU A 290 15.56 -9.87 -15.91
#